data_7d4e7f4cd65224a3d388ee88e0041d3d
#
_entry.id   7d4e7f4cd65224a3d388ee88e0041d3d
#
_cell.length_a   1.000
_cell.length_b   1.000
_cell.length_c   1.000
_cell.angle_alpha   90.00
_cell.angle_beta   90.00
_cell.angle_gamma   90.00
#
_symmetry.space_group_name_H-M   'P 1'
#
loop_
_entity.id
_entity.type
_entity.pdbx_description
1 polymer ?
#
loop_
_entity_poly.entity_id
_entity_poly.type
_entity_poly.pdbx_seq_one_letter_code
_entity_poly.pdbx_strand_id
1 'polypeptide(L)'
;MYYFQRIHTTGICISLLFHLLLLALSACTDLGPDVEGAQSVIPENWPREGLNGIWATSGNNVFVAGTAGTILHYNGSDWKQMNSNTSTDLNDIWGSSSDNIFAVGKDAVILHYNGSDWSEVENPASGSLNSIWGISAEIIYAAGSEGEILQFNGSEWRMMETPSDDRLNSIWGTSGVNIFSVSAAGTILHYSGTEWKEIASGEPPLYTVWGSSPSDVFAAGSAGTILFYDGEEWLPMFSPNNKGLYGIWGSSKNNVYAVGTNGTILHFDGSDWRQKKSPVTQNLNAIWGLRDDILIVGEFSTIFQP
;
A
#
# COMPACT_ATOMS: atom_id res chain seq x y z
N MET A 1 0.71 -0.18 63.13
CA MET A 1 2.15 -0.21 63.16
C MET A 1 2.58 -1.63 62.70
N TYR A 2 2.64 -1.88 61.41
CA TYR A 2 3.30 -3.07 60.79
C TYR A 2 3.86 -2.69 59.42
N TYR A 3 5.17 -2.75 59.34
CA TYR A 3 5.98 -2.61 58.11
C TYR A 3 5.81 -3.86 57.26
N PHE A 4 5.63 -3.72 55.93
CA PHE A 4 5.86 -4.80 54.96
C PHE A 4 7.02 -4.41 54.04
N GLN A 5 8.10 -5.15 54.16
CA GLN A 5 9.29 -5.10 53.31
C GLN A 5 9.01 -5.75 51.97
N ARG A 6 9.48 -5.10 50.91
CA ARG A 6 9.63 -5.69 49.55
C ARG A 6 10.82 -6.63 49.55
N ILE A 7 10.59 -7.86 49.10
CA ILE A 7 11.63 -8.83 48.85
C ILE A 7 11.97 -8.79 47.36
N HIS A 8 13.21 -8.46 47.03
CA HIS A 8 13.78 -8.67 45.68
C HIS A 8 14.22 -10.11 45.56
N THR A 9 13.75 -10.84 44.57
CA THR A 9 14.27 -12.15 44.18
C THR A 9 15.17 -11.99 42.95
N THR A 10 16.47 -12.06 43.21
CA THR A 10 17.51 -12.27 42.19
C THR A 10 17.57 -13.75 41.84
N GLY A 11 17.26 -14.09 40.57
CA GLY A 11 17.44 -15.45 40.07
C GLY A 11 18.91 -15.75 39.78
N ILE A 12 19.43 -16.76 40.47
CA ILE A 12 20.78 -17.31 40.28
C ILE A 12 20.68 -18.42 39.22
N CYS A 13 21.42 -18.27 38.13
CA CYS A 13 21.64 -19.32 37.13
C CYS A 13 22.77 -20.23 37.59
N ILE A 14 22.49 -21.50 37.88
CA ILE A 14 23.50 -22.52 38.19
C ILE A 14 23.91 -23.22 36.89
N SER A 15 25.20 -23.09 36.58
CA SER A 15 25.90 -23.78 35.48
C SER A 15 26.24 -25.20 35.86
N LEU A 16 25.95 -26.18 35.00
CA LEU A 16 26.57 -27.49 35.00
C LEU A 16 27.16 -27.78 33.62
N LEU A 17 28.49 -27.90 33.59
CA LEU A 17 29.30 -28.30 32.45
C LEU A 17 29.02 -29.74 32.03
N PHE A 18 28.85 -30.00 30.72
CA PHE A 18 29.53 -31.10 30.02
C PHE A 18 29.69 -30.80 28.52
N HIS A 19 30.90 -31.15 28.02
CA HIS A 19 31.48 -30.88 26.70
C HIS A 19 30.67 -31.41 25.52
N LEU A 20 30.53 -30.67 24.41
CA LEU A 20 31.18 -30.88 23.12
C LEU A 20 30.87 -29.74 22.11
N LEU A 21 31.93 -29.36 21.43
CA LEU A 21 32.09 -28.38 20.37
C LEU A 21 31.06 -28.48 19.27
N LEU A 22 30.36 -27.37 18.95
CA LEU A 22 30.07 -26.92 17.56
C LEU A 22 29.66 -25.43 17.58
N LEU A 23 30.47 -24.63 16.88
CA LEU A 23 30.27 -23.21 16.66
C LEU A 23 28.96 -22.99 15.85
N ALA A 24 27.96 -22.36 16.46
CA ALA A 24 26.95 -21.61 15.77
C ALA A 24 26.91 -20.22 16.40
N LEU A 25 27.43 -19.23 15.68
CA LEU A 25 27.25 -17.82 15.99
C LEU A 25 25.78 -17.49 15.79
N SER A 26 25.00 -17.58 16.84
CA SER A 26 23.68 -16.93 16.92
C SER A 26 23.96 -15.47 17.33
N ALA A 27 23.89 -14.57 16.35
CA ALA A 27 23.83 -13.16 16.64
C ALA A 27 22.48 -12.89 17.32
N CYS A 28 22.48 -12.84 18.64
CA CYS A 28 21.39 -12.25 19.40
C CYS A 28 21.40 -10.74 19.12
N THR A 29 20.60 -10.26 18.21
CA THR A 29 20.28 -8.84 18.10
C THR A 29 19.35 -8.52 19.27
N ASP A 30 19.90 -7.76 20.21
CA ASP A 30 19.18 -7.18 21.35
C ASP A 30 18.08 -6.25 20.81
N LEU A 31 16.87 -6.76 20.69
CA LEU A 31 15.67 -5.96 20.45
C LEU A 31 15.28 -5.39 21.82
N GLY A 32 15.56 -4.10 22.03
CA GLY A 32 15.19 -3.39 23.25
C GLY A 32 13.69 -3.53 23.58
N PRO A 33 13.31 -3.37 24.85
CA PRO A 33 11.96 -3.57 25.30
C PRO A 33 11.01 -2.52 24.70
N ASP A 34 9.76 -2.94 24.46
CA ASP A 34 8.59 -2.17 24.08
C ASP A 34 8.30 -1.97 22.60
N VAL A 35 8.05 -3.08 21.88
CA VAL A 35 7.13 -3.10 20.75
C VAL A 35 6.19 -4.31 20.93
N GLU A 36 5.21 -4.18 21.82
CA GLU A 36 4.05 -5.08 21.81
C GLU A 36 3.19 -4.71 20.58
N GLY A 37 3.03 -5.62 19.64
CA GLY A 37 1.95 -5.61 18.66
C GLY A 37 2.29 -5.70 17.18
N ALA A 38 3.50 -5.43 16.73
CA ALA A 38 3.83 -5.51 15.30
C ALA A 38 4.68 -6.74 14.99
N GLN A 39 4.06 -7.89 14.81
CA GLN A 39 4.74 -9.07 14.27
C GLN A 39 4.61 -9.08 12.75
N SER A 40 5.73 -9.31 12.04
CA SER A 40 5.67 -9.75 10.65
C SER A 40 4.86 -11.05 10.61
N VAL A 41 3.73 -11.00 9.92
CA VAL A 41 2.75 -12.11 9.90
C VAL A 41 3.13 -13.20 8.91
N ILE A 42 4.28 -13.05 8.20
CA ILE A 42 4.72 -13.99 7.16
C ILE A 42 5.77 -14.95 7.73
N PRO A 43 5.69 -16.27 7.41
CA PRO A 43 6.68 -17.26 7.80
C PRO A 43 8.11 -16.88 7.33
N GLU A 44 9.13 -17.11 8.16
CA GLU A 44 10.54 -16.75 7.89
C GLU A 44 11.12 -17.41 6.62
N ASN A 45 10.51 -18.49 6.14
CA ASN A 45 10.95 -19.27 4.97
C ASN A 45 10.28 -18.85 3.66
N TRP A 46 9.49 -17.77 3.66
CA TRP A 46 8.89 -17.26 2.42
C TRP A 46 9.88 -16.43 1.61
N PRO A 47 9.70 -16.38 0.25
CA PRO A 47 10.49 -15.48 -0.59
C PRO A 47 10.39 -14.05 -0.07
N ARG A 48 11.54 -13.36 -0.01
CA ARG A 48 11.62 -11.95 0.44
C ARG A 48 11.36 -11.00 -0.72
N GLU A 49 10.15 -11.07 -1.27
CA GLU A 49 9.72 -10.23 -2.38
C GLU A 49 9.31 -8.83 -1.92
N GLY A 50 9.34 -7.86 -2.83
CA GLY A 50 8.74 -6.55 -2.61
C GLY A 50 7.23 -6.67 -2.74
N LEU A 51 6.48 -6.27 -1.70
CA LEU A 51 5.02 -6.19 -1.74
C LEU A 51 4.61 -4.77 -2.09
N ASN A 52 3.82 -4.60 -3.15
CA ASN A 52 3.56 -3.31 -3.79
C ASN A 52 2.12 -2.84 -3.63
N GLY A 53 1.15 -3.74 -3.63
CA GLY A 53 -0.27 -3.44 -3.52
C GLY A 53 -0.96 -4.33 -2.49
N ILE A 54 -2.01 -3.82 -1.86
CA ILE A 54 -2.82 -4.53 -0.87
C ILE A 54 -4.28 -4.14 -0.98
N TRP A 55 -5.15 -5.13 -0.92
CA TRP A 55 -6.60 -4.95 -0.90
C TRP A 55 -7.27 -6.04 -0.07
N ALA A 56 -8.42 -5.74 0.55
CA ALA A 56 -9.15 -6.72 1.33
C ALA A 56 -10.66 -6.45 1.38
N THR A 57 -11.44 -7.50 1.55
CA THR A 57 -12.88 -7.39 1.87
C THR A 57 -13.12 -7.27 3.37
N SER A 58 -12.20 -7.79 4.17
CA SER A 58 -12.22 -7.76 5.65
C SER A 58 -10.82 -8.05 6.18
N GLY A 59 -10.58 -7.82 7.48
CA GLY A 59 -9.33 -8.18 8.15
C GLY A 59 -8.98 -9.68 8.07
N ASN A 60 -9.94 -10.52 7.70
CA ASN A 60 -9.78 -11.97 7.55
C ASN A 60 -9.75 -12.45 6.09
N ASN A 61 -9.74 -11.54 5.14
CA ASN A 61 -9.67 -11.87 3.71
C ASN A 61 -8.91 -10.78 2.96
N VAL A 62 -7.58 -10.93 2.93
CA VAL A 62 -6.62 -9.93 2.43
C VAL A 62 -5.84 -10.50 1.27
N PHE A 63 -5.67 -9.71 0.23
CA PHE A 63 -4.86 -10.02 -0.94
C PHE A 63 -3.74 -9.00 -1.08
N VAL A 64 -2.55 -9.47 -1.43
CA VAL A 64 -1.35 -8.65 -1.60
C VAL A 64 -0.67 -9.03 -2.91
N ALA A 65 -0.28 -8.04 -3.69
CA ALA A 65 0.48 -8.21 -4.93
C ALA A 65 1.91 -7.68 -4.77
N GLY A 66 2.86 -8.28 -5.50
CA GLY A 66 4.26 -7.90 -5.40
C GLY A 66 5.15 -8.34 -6.56
N THR A 67 6.45 -8.22 -6.37
CA THR A 67 7.46 -8.56 -7.38
C THR A 67 7.43 -10.03 -7.73
N ALA A 68 8.01 -10.38 -8.90
CA ALA A 68 8.11 -11.75 -9.42
C ALA A 68 6.76 -12.49 -9.47
N GLY A 69 5.66 -11.79 -9.78
CA GLY A 69 4.32 -12.35 -9.87
C GLY A 69 3.74 -12.80 -8.53
N THR A 70 4.28 -12.32 -7.42
CA THR A 70 3.82 -12.71 -6.08
C THR A 70 2.38 -12.24 -5.84
N ILE A 71 1.51 -13.18 -5.48
CA ILE A 71 0.19 -12.90 -4.90
C ILE A 71 0.05 -13.71 -3.62
N LEU A 72 -0.24 -13.02 -2.52
CA LEU A 72 -0.49 -13.61 -1.21
C LEU A 72 -1.96 -13.44 -0.84
N HIS A 73 -2.52 -14.44 -0.19
CA HIS A 73 -3.88 -14.41 0.34
C HIS A 73 -3.90 -14.82 1.81
N TYR A 74 -4.48 -13.98 2.66
CA TYR A 74 -4.80 -14.29 4.06
C TYR A 74 -6.28 -14.66 4.17
N ASN A 75 -6.55 -15.84 4.74
CA ASN A 75 -7.90 -16.39 4.85
C ASN A 75 -8.51 -16.26 6.25
N GLY A 76 -7.92 -15.44 7.11
CA GLY A 76 -8.32 -15.26 8.51
C GLY A 76 -7.55 -16.15 9.50
N SER A 77 -6.75 -17.11 9.00
CA SER A 77 -5.92 -18.00 9.81
C SER A 77 -4.47 -17.99 9.33
N ASP A 78 -4.29 -18.19 8.03
CA ASP A 78 -2.97 -18.39 7.43
C ASP A 78 -2.82 -17.57 6.16
N TRP A 79 -1.57 -17.13 5.90
CA TRP A 79 -1.16 -16.61 4.61
C TRP A 79 -0.82 -17.76 3.66
N LYS A 80 -1.23 -17.65 2.40
CA LYS A 80 -0.88 -18.58 1.32
C LYS A 80 -0.44 -17.81 0.09
N GLN A 81 0.60 -18.30 -0.57
CA GLN A 81 0.94 -17.84 -1.91
C GLN A 81 0.00 -18.49 -2.91
N MET A 82 -0.60 -17.65 -3.76
CA MET A 82 -1.43 -18.07 -4.87
C MET A 82 -0.58 -18.24 -6.14
N ASN A 83 -1.00 -19.12 -7.03
CA ASN A 83 -0.39 -19.20 -8.35
C ASN A 83 -0.95 -18.10 -9.25
N SER A 84 -0.15 -17.09 -9.53
CA SER A 84 -0.52 -15.97 -10.42
C SER A 84 -0.39 -16.30 -11.90
N ASN A 85 0.28 -17.40 -12.26
CA ASN A 85 0.64 -17.80 -13.62
C ASN A 85 1.57 -16.80 -14.35
N THR A 86 2.22 -15.88 -13.65
CA THR A 86 3.21 -14.95 -14.19
C THR A 86 4.43 -14.83 -13.28
N SER A 87 5.56 -14.41 -13.84
CA SER A 87 6.73 -13.95 -13.09
C SER A 87 6.95 -12.44 -13.20
N THR A 88 6.03 -11.73 -13.86
CA THR A 88 6.09 -10.27 -14.03
C THR A 88 5.75 -9.57 -12.72
N ASP A 89 6.45 -8.48 -12.41
CA ASP A 89 6.17 -7.69 -11.21
C ASP A 89 4.75 -7.12 -11.26
N LEU A 90 4.00 -7.35 -10.19
CA LEU A 90 2.69 -6.77 -9.96
C LEU A 90 2.84 -5.52 -9.07
N ASN A 91 2.25 -4.43 -9.52
CA ASN A 91 2.40 -3.12 -8.89
C ASN A 91 1.24 -2.76 -7.95
N ASP A 92 0.01 -3.21 -8.27
CA ASP A 92 -1.17 -2.90 -7.48
C ASP A 92 -2.25 -3.98 -7.62
N ILE A 93 -3.21 -4.00 -6.70
CA ILE A 93 -4.29 -4.98 -6.63
C ILE A 93 -5.56 -4.32 -6.09
N TRP A 94 -6.69 -4.61 -6.72
CA TRP A 94 -8.01 -4.13 -6.32
C TRP A 94 -9.08 -5.20 -6.60
N GLY A 95 -10.14 -5.23 -5.81
CA GLY A 95 -11.26 -6.12 -6.05
C GLY A 95 -12.61 -5.49 -5.72
N SER A 96 -13.66 -5.97 -6.36
CA SER A 96 -15.05 -5.63 -6.03
C SER A 96 -15.66 -6.61 -5.01
N SER A 97 -15.10 -7.83 -4.95
CA SER A 97 -15.50 -8.93 -4.05
C SER A 97 -14.35 -9.91 -3.90
N SER A 98 -14.49 -10.89 -3.00
CA SER A 98 -13.47 -11.93 -2.76
C SER A 98 -13.22 -12.87 -3.93
N ASP A 99 -14.07 -12.87 -4.92
CA ASP A 99 -14.05 -13.70 -6.14
C ASP A 99 -13.98 -12.89 -7.44
N ASN A 100 -13.76 -11.58 -7.34
CA ASN A 100 -13.57 -10.70 -8.48
C ASN A 100 -12.50 -9.65 -8.16
N ILE A 101 -11.24 -10.01 -8.40
CA ILE A 101 -10.06 -9.23 -8.04
C ILE A 101 -9.17 -9.07 -9.27
N PHE A 102 -8.59 -7.89 -9.43
CA PHE A 102 -7.64 -7.59 -10.49
C PHE A 102 -6.31 -7.17 -9.90
N ALA A 103 -5.21 -7.61 -10.52
CA ALA A 103 -3.87 -7.14 -10.24
C ALA A 103 -3.23 -6.62 -11.53
N VAL A 104 -2.52 -5.51 -11.42
CA VAL A 104 -1.85 -4.86 -12.56
C VAL A 104 -0.35 -4.77 -12.33
N GLY A 105 0.44 -4.72 -13.40
CA GLY A 105 1.88 -4.74 -13.26
C GLY A 105 2.67 -4.26 -14.47
N LYS A 106 3.95 -4.63 -14.50
CA LYS A 106 4.85 -4.36 -15.62
C LYS A 106 4.35 -5.02 -16.90
N ASP A 107 4.88 -4.56 -18.04
CA ASP A 107 4.61 -5.13 -19.36
C ASP A 107 3.11 -5.23 -19.68
N ALA A 108 2.32 -4.24 -19.24
CA ALA A 108 0.87 -4.16 -19.41
C ALA A 108 0.07 -5.34 -18.81
N VAL A 109 0.65 -6.12 -17.90
CA VAL A 109 -0.05 -7.26 -17.28
C VAL A 109 -1.27 -6.80 -16.52
N ILE A 110 -2.42 -7.39 -16.82
CA ILE A 110 -3.63 -7.38 -16.00
C ILE A 110 -4.00 -8.83 -15.72
N LEU A 111 -4.07 -9.19 -14.44
CA LEU A 111 -4.57 -10.49 -13.98
C LEU A 111 -5.95 -10.33 -13.40
N HIS A 112 -6.82 -11.30 -13.62
CA HIS A 112 -8.15 -11.41 -13.03
C HIS A 112 -8.29 -12.71 -12.24
N TYR A 113 -8.76 -12.60 -11.00
CA TYR A 113 -9.14 -13.72 -10.13
C TYR A 113 -10.66 -13.89 -10.15
N ASN A 114 -11.12 -15.08 -10.51
CA ASN A 114 -12.54 -15.42 -10.65
C ASN A 114 -13.11 -16.19 -9.43
N GLY A 115 -12.40 -16.17 -8.29
CA GLY A 115 -12.75 -16.94 -7.10
C GLY A 115 -12.06 -18.30 -7.01
N SER A 116 -11.42 -18.77 -8.10
CA SER A 116 -10.69 -20.04 -8.16
C SER A 116 -9.27 -19.86 -8.66
N ASP A 117 -9.11 -19.23 -9.81
CA ASP A 117 -7.84 -19.13 -10.51
C ASP A 117 -7.58 -17.70 -10.99
N TRP A 118 -6.28 -17.35 -11.09
CA TRP A 118 -5.81 -16.15 -11.74
C TRP A 118 -5.56 -16.42 -13.24
N SER A 119 -6.03 -15.51 -14.07
CA SER A 119 -5.78 -15.54 -15.52
C SER A 119 -5.44 -14.15 -16.04
N GLU A 120 -4.58 -14.07 -17.04
CA GLU A 120 -4.26 -12.83 -17.73
C GLU A 120 -5.42 -12.37 -18.60
N VAL A 121 -5.68 -11.06 -18.62
CA VAL A 121 -6.76 -10.42 -19.39
C VAL A 121 -6.17 -9.55 -20.48
N GLU A 122 -6.66 -9.70 -21.71
CA GLU A 122 -6.28 -8.84 -22.82
C GLU A 122 -6.68 -7.38 -22.56
N ASN A 123 -5.79 -6.47 -22.88
CA ASN A 123 -5.99 -5.04 -22.72
C ASN A 123 -5.15 -4.24 -23.73
N PRO A 124 -5.49 -2.97 -24.02
CA PRO A 124 -4.81 -2.16 -25.02
C PRO A 124 -3.56 -1.41 -24.52
N ALA A 125 -3.11 -1.56 -23.26
CA ALA A 125 -1.93 -0.88 -22.76
C ALA A 125 -0.66 -1.40 -23.44
N SER A 126 0.35 -0.56 -23.52
CA SER A 126 1.67 -0.88 -24.06
C SER A 126 2.77 -0.78 -23.00
N GLY A 127 2.53 -0.03 -21.94
CA GLY A 127 3.46 0.22 -20.85
C GLY A 127 3.07 -0.47 -19.55
N SER A 128 3.88 -0.22 -18.51
CA SER A 128 3.58 -0.72 -17.17
C SER A 128 2.35 -0.04 -16.60
N LEU A 129 1.45 -0.81 -15.99
CA LEU A 129 0.34 -0.32 -15.19
C LEU A 129 0.79 -0.23 -13.73
N ASN A 130 0.65 0.94 -13.13
CA ASN A 130 1.21 1.23 -11.80
C ASN A 130 0.17 1.20 -10.69
N SER A 131 -1.10 1.49 -10.99
CA SER A 131 -2.18 1.52 -10.01
C SER A 131 -3.51 1.10 -10.63
N ILE A 132 -4.38 0.51 -9.82
CA ILE A 132 -5.73 0.09 -10.19
C ILE A 132 -6.71 0.49 -9.10
N TRP A 133 -7.86 1.02 -9.51
CA TRP A 133 -8.94 1.38 -8.62
C TRP A 133 -10.29 1.16 -9.31
N GLY A 134 -11.32 0.78 -8.55
CA GLY A 134 -12.65 0.61 -9.09
C GLY A 134 -13.75 0.96 -8.09
N ILE A 135 -14.95 1.16 -8.62
CA ILE A 135 -16.15 1.45 -7.85
C ILE A 135 -17.08 0.23 -7.80
N SER A 136 -17.00 -0.62 -8.80
CA SER A 136 -17.82 -1.83 -8.94
C SER A 136 -17.10 -2.86 -9.82
N ALA A 137 -17.68 -4.04 -9.95
CA ALA A 137 -17.19 -5.08 -10.88
C ALA A 137 -17.17 -4.65 -12.35
N GLU A 138 -17.90 -3.59 -12.71
CA GLU A 138 -18.09 -3.14 -14.09
C GLU A 138 -17.41 -1.79 -14.39
N ILE A 139 -16.90 -1.10 -13.35
CA ILE A 139 -16.25 0.21 -13.50
C ILE A 139 -14.96 0.20 -12.73
N ILE A 140 -13.87 -0.08 -13.45
CA ILE A 140 -12.51 -0.17 -12.91
C ILE A 140 -11.60 0.67 -13.80
N TYR A 141 -10.60 1.29 -13.21
CA TYR A 141 -9.59 2.09 -13.90
C TYR A 141 -8.19 1.61 -13.55
N ALA A 142 -7.31 1.58 -14.52
CA ALA A 142 -5.89 1.33 -14.32
C ALA A 142 -5.09 2.47 -14.94
N ALA A 143 -4.06 2.94 -14.23
CA ALA A 143 -3.19 4.01 -14.68
C ALA A 143 -1.73 3.55 -14.75
N GLY A 144 -0.96 4.07 -15.70
CA GLY A 144 0.37 3.57 -15.96
C GLY A 144 1.34 4.52 -16.63
N SER A 145 2.33 3.93 -17.30
CA SER A 145 3.36 4.64 -18.05
C SER A 145 2.74 5.39 -19.22
N GLU A 146 3.45 6.42 -19.71
CA GLU A 146 3.08 7.17 -20.92
C GLU A 146 1.68 7.80 -20.87
N GLY A 147 1.24 8.19 -19.66
CA GLY A 147 -0.08 8.79 -19.44
C GLY A 147 -1.26 7.83 -19.67
N GLU A 148 -0.99 6.54 -19.84
CA GLU A 148 -2.04 5.54 -20.12
C GLU A 148 -3.02 5.42 -18.96
N ILE A 149 -4.31 5.58 -19.25
CA ILE A 149 -5.42 5.24 -18.37
C ILE A 149 -6.36 4.30 -19.12
N LEU A 150 -6.63 3.17 -18.53
CA LEU A 150 -7.60 2.19 -19.01
C LEU A 150 -8.87 2.24 -18.19
N GLN A 151 -10.00 2.01 -18.81
CA GLN A 151 -11.30 1.78 -18.18
C GLN A 151 -11.83 0.40 -18.53
N PHE A 152 -12.21 -0.38 -17.52
CA PHE A 152 -13.00 -1.60 -17.67
C PHE A 152 -14.48 -1.30 -17.58
N ASN A 153 -15.27 -1.84 -18.50
CA ASN A 153 -16.71 -1.61 -18.60
C ASN A 153 -17.56 -2.83 -18.22
N GLY A 154 -16.96 -3.82 -17.53
CA GLY A 154 -17.61 -5.09 -17.20
C GLY A 154 -17.34 -6.20 -18.20
N SER A 155 -16.79 -5.90 -19.39
CA SER A 155 -16.50 -6.90 -20.42
C SER A 155 -15.12 -6.75 -21.04
N GLU A 156 -14.63 -5.54 -21.23
CA GLU A 156 -13.35 -5.26 -21.89
C GLU A 156 -12.68 -4.03 -21.29
N TRP A 157 -11.36 -3.96 -21.41
CA TRP A 157 -10.55 -2.79 -21.12
C TRP A 157 -10.43 -1.90 -22.35
N ARG A 158 -10.61 -0.59 -22.17
CA ARG A 158 -10.48 0.41 -23.23
C ARG A 158 -9.53 1.51 -22.79
N MET A 159 -8.71 1.99 -23.74
CA MET A 159 -7.85 3.15 -23.53
C MET A 159 -8.72 4.42 -23.47
N MET A 160 -8.43 5.28 -22.50
CA MET A 160 -9.00 6.62 -22.39
C MET A 160 -8.03 7.65 -22.95
N GLU A 161 -8.56 8.72 -23.55
CA GLU A 161 -7.73 9.87 -23.92
C GLU A 161 -7.35 10.66 -22.68
N THR A 162 -6.06 10.98 -22.53
CA THR A 162 -5.49 11.75 -21.43
C THR A 162 -4.71 12.96 -21.96
N PRO A 163 -4.66 14.08 -21.22
CA PRO A 163 -3.95 15.29 -21.67
C PRO A 163 -2.43 15.26 -21.44
N SER A 164 -1.88 14.15 -20.90
CA SER A 164 -0.48 14.05 -20.51
C SER A 164 0.09 12.69 -20.90
N ASP A 165 1.38 12.65 -21.22
CA ASP A 165 2.19 11.45 -21.45
C ASP A 165 3.08 11.10 -20.22
N ASP A 166 2.88 11.80 -19.10
CA ASP A 166 3.58 11.54 -17.86
C ASP A 166 3.26 10.15 -17.30
N ARG A 167 4.26 9.52 -16.68
CA ARG A 167 4.04 8.30 -15.90
C ARG A 167 3.09 8.57 -14.75
N LEU A 168 1.90 7.97 -14.80
CA LEU A 168 0.91 8.00 -13.73
C LEU A 168 1.25 6.93 -12.69
N ASN A 169 1.34 7.34 -11.43
CA ASN A 169 1.75 6.47 -10.33
C ASN A 169 0.58 5.92 -9.53
N SER A 170 -0.53 6.68 -9.44
CA SER A 170 -1.69 6.28 -8.64
C SER A 170 -2.98 6.83 -9.26
N ILE A 171 -4.07 6.09 -9.11
CA ILE A 171 -5.42 6.47 -9.50
C ILE A 171 -6.40 6.14 -8.38
N TRP A 172 -7.31 7.06 -8.11
CA TRP A 172 -8.34 6.91 -7.08
C TRP A 172 -9.56 7.78 -7.40
N GLY A 173 -10.73 7.40 -6.92
CA GLY A 173 -11.93 8.21 -7.10
C GLY A 173 -13.02 7.94 -6.06
N THR A 174 -14.08 8.75 -6.13
CA THR A 174 -15.30 8.59 -5.31
C THR A 174 -16.46 8.00 -6.10
N SER A 175 -16.39 8.12 -7.42
CA SER A 175 -17.41 7.63 -8.35
C SER A 175 -16.80 7.46 -9.73
N GLY A 176 -17.52 6.82 -10.66
CA GLY A 176 -17.08 6.69 -12.06
C GLY A 176 -16.97 8.02 -12.84
N VAL A 177 -17.30 9.14 -12.20
CA VAL A 177 -17.27 10.49 -12.79
C VAL A 177 -16.52 11.51 -11.93
N ASN A 178 -15.76 11.05 -10.95
CA ASN A 178 -14.90 11.89 -10.12
C ASN A 178 -13.68 11.10 -9.69
N ILE A 179 -12.64 11.14 -10.52
CA ILE A 179 -11.45 10.31 -10.40
C ILE A 179 -10.22 11.20 -10.52
N PHE A 180 -9.23 10.95 -9.68
CA PHE A 180 -7.94 11.64 -9.68
C PHE A 180 -6.83 10.67 -10.04
N SER A 181 -5.84 11.15 -10.79
CA SER A 181 -4.60 10.43 -11.04
C SER A 181 -3.42 11.38 -10.83
N VAL A 182 -2.35 10.87 -10.25
CA VAL A 182 -1.13 11.65 -9.94
C VAL A 182 0.07 11.06 -10.63
N SER A 183 1.01 11.93 -11.04
CA SER A 183 2.14 11.56 -11.89
C SER A 183 3.51 11.71 -11.24
N ALA A 184 4.50 11.06 -11.84
CA ALA A 184 5.91 11.19 -11.50
C ALA A 184 6.48 12.59 -11.83
N ALA A 185 5.82 13.38 -12.67
CA ALA A 185 6.18 14.77 -12.97
C ALA A 185 5.51 15.78 -12.03
N GLY A 186 4.67 15.33 -11.09
CA GLY A 186 3.91 16.19 -10.18
C GLY A 186 2.63 16.75 -10.80
N THR A 187 2.16 16.14 -11.90
CA THR A 187 0.88 16.47 -12.52
C THR A 187 -0.26 15.79 -11.79
N ILE A 188 -1.39 16.47 -11.65
CA ILE A 188 -2.64 15.91 -11.13
C ILE A 188 -3.69 16.00 -12.23
N LEU A 189 -4.21 14.85 -12.63
CA LEU A 189 -5.31 14.72 -13.57
C LEU A 189 -6.62 14.47 -12.83
N HIS A 190 -7.72 15.04 -13.34
CA HIS A 190 -9.07 14.83 -12.84
C HIS A 190 -10.01 14.47 -13.97
N TYR A 191 -10.79 13.40 -13.77
CA TYR A 191 -11.89 12.97 -14.65
C TYR A 191 -13.23 13.39 -14.09
N SER A 192 -13.95 14.21 -14.84
CA SER A 192 -15.27 14.74 -14.45
C SER A 192 -16.45 13.97 -15.05
N GLY A 193 -16.21 12.78 -15.61
CA GLY A 193 -17.21 11.94 -16.25
C GLY A 193 -17.26 12.07 -17.77
N THR A 194 -16.56 13.03 -18.36
CA THR A 194 -16.53 13.26 -19.82
C THR A 194 -15.12 13.25 -20.39
N GLU A 195 -14.18 13.87 -19.72
CA GLU A 195 -12.79 14.01 -20.15
C GLU A 195 -11.84 14.11 -18.95
N TRP A 196 -10.59 13.69 -19.15
CA TRP A 196 -9.50 13.94 -18.23
C TRP A 196 -8.95 15.35 -18.45
N LYS A 197 -8.73 16.09 -17.37
CA LYS A 197 -8.09 17.41 -17.37
C LYS A 197 -6.92 17.45 -16.40
N GLU A 198 -5.87 18.14 -16.78
CA GLU A 198 -4.85 18.57 -15.86
C GLU A 198 -5.41 19.72 -15.00
N ILE A 199 -5.38 19.54 -13.68
CA ILE A 199 -5.89 20.52 -12.73
C ILE A 199 -4.81 21.09 -11.81
N ALA A 200 -3.63 20.48 -11.78
CA ALA A 200 -2.43 20.98 -11.11
C ALA A 200 -1.19 20.37 -11.74
N SER A 201 -0.10 21.13 -11.78
CA SER A 201 1.23 20.72 -12.26
C SER A 201 2.34 21.53 -11.61
N GLY A 202 3.59 21.05 -11.78
CA GLY A 202 4.78 21.72 -11.23
C GLY A 202 5.05 21.37 -9.76
N GLU A 203 4.30 20.46 -9.19
CA GLU A 203 4.57 19.88 -7.88
C GLU A 203 5.78 18.91 -7.94
N PRO A 204 6.41 18.60 -6.80
CA PRO A 204 7.34 17.48 -6.74
C PRO A 204 6.66 16.16 -7.16
N PRO A 205 7.43 15.12 -7.59
CA PRO A 205 6.87 13.83 -7.94
C PRO A 205 5.85 13.32 -6.92
N LEU A 206 4.63 12.99 -7.39
CA LEU A 206 3.55 12.44 -6.59
C LEU A 206 3.47 10.94 -6.83
N TYR A 207 3.29 10.17 -5.76
CA TYR A 207 3.33 8.70 -5.79
C TYR A 207 1.99 8.05 -5.47
N THR A 208 1.13 8.74 -4.72
CA THR A 208 -0.13 8.17 -4.24
C THR A 208 -1.21 9.22 -4.08
N VAL A 209 -2.47 8.84 -4.29
CA VAL A 209 -3.66 9.68 -4.10
C VAL A 209 -4.76 8.87 -3.43
N TRP A 210 -5.44 9.46 -2.48
CA TRP A 210 -6.58 8.91 -1.77
C TRP A 210 -7.49 10.02 -1.25
N GLY A 211 -8.77 9.73 -1.07
CA GLY A 211 -9.68 10.69 -0.44
C GLY A 211 -10.86 10.03 0.26
N SER A 212 -11.57 10.81 1.06
CA SER A 212 -12.79 10.39 1.75
C SER A 212 -14.06 10.91 1.08
N SER A 213 -13.93 11.92 0.24
CA SER A 213 -15.03 12.55 -0.52
C SER A 213 -14.48 13.25 -1.78
N PRO A 214 -15.33 13.75 -2.68
CA PRO A 214 -14.91 14.54 -3.84
C PRO A 214 -14.12 15.81 -3.52
N SER A 215 -14.27 16.34 -2.32
CA SER A 215 -13.65 17.57 -1.83
C SER A 215 -12.69 17.35 -0.65
N ASP A 216 -12.38 16.09 -0.33
CA ASP A 216 -11.43 15.76 0.72
C ASP A 216 -10.46 14.71 0.15
N VAL A 217 -9.52 15.15 -0.71
CA VAL A 217 -8.54 14.29 -1.39
C VAL A 217 -7.12 14.67 -0.98
N PHE A 218 -6.31 13.67 -0.73
CA PHE A 218 -4.91 13.82 -0.37
C PHE A 218 -4.03 13.20 -1.46
N ALA A 219 -2.95 13.89 -1.82
CA ALA A 219 -1.88 13.36 -2.64
C ALA A 219 -0.57 13.44 -1.87
N ALA A 220 0.27 12.41 -2.02
CA ALA A 220 1.57 12.39 -1.35
C ALA A 220 2.66 11.90 -2.29
N GLY A 221 3.92 12.29 -1.99
CA GLY A 221 5.00 12.01 -2.92
C GLY A 221 6.40 12.18 -2.37
N SER A 222 7.32 12.63 -3.22
CA SER A 222 8.73 12.79 -2.93
C SER A 222 8.96 13.88 -1.88
N ALA A 223 10.10 13.78 -1.19
CA ALA A 223 10.56 14.79 -0.23
C ALA A 223 9.53 15.17 0.86
N GLY A 224 8.61 14.24 1.22
CA GLY A 224 7.56 14.48 2.21
C GLY A 224 6.42 15.36 1.69
N THR A 225 6.30 15.56 0.38
CA THR A 225 5.19 16.31 -0.19
C THR A 225 3.86 15.70 0.20
N ILE A 226 2.95 16.52 0.73
CA ILE A 226 1.56 16.19 1.00
C ILE A 226 0.71 17.38 0.53
N LEU A 227 -0.26 17.10 -0.32
CA LEU A 227 -1.24 18.05 -0.81
C LEU A 227 -2.64 17.63 -0.36
N PHE A 228 -3.49 18.60 -0.11
CA PHE A 228 -4.91 18.42 0.21
C PHE A 228 -5.77 19.19 -0.77
N TYR A 229 -6.77 18.54 -1.35
CA TYR A 229 -7.79 19.13 -2.21
C TYR A 229 -9.07 19.38 -1.41
N ASP A 230 -9.50 20.63 -1.34
CA ASP A 230 -10.66 21.07 -0.57
C ASP A 230 -11.96 21.11 -1.40
N GLY A 231 -11.88 20.70 -2.67
CA GLY A 231 -12.96 20.76 -3.64
C GLY A 231 -12.80 21.91 -4.66
N GLU A 232 -11.89 22.85 -4.40
CA GLU A 232 -11.59 23.99 -5.28
C GLU A 232 -10.13 24.01 -5.70
N GLU A 233 -9.19 23.88 -4.76
CA GLU A 233 -7.74 23.93 -5.03
C GLU A 233 -6.93 22.91 -4.24
N TRP A 234 -5.71 22.62 -4.72
CA TRP A 234 -4.74 21.80 -4.04
C TRP A 234 -3.85 22.65 -3.13
N LEU A 235 -3.88 22.37 -1.83
CA LEU A 235 -3.17 23.12 -0.82
C LEU A 235 -2.03 22.28 -0.23
N PRO A 236 -0.78 22.82 -0.16
CA PRO A 236 0.32 22.12 0.47
C PRO A 236 0.09 22.01 1.99
N MET A 237 0.35 20.81 2.54
CA MET A 237 0.30 20.55 3.96
C MET A 237 1.72 20.41 4.54
N PHE A 238 1.88 20.78 5.80
CA PHE A 238 3.13 20.56 6.51
C PHE A 238 3.36 19.07 6.78
N SER A 239 4.53 18.58 6.36
CA SER A 239 4.99 17.23 6.67
C SER A 239 6.06 17.27 7.76
N PRO A 240 6.03 16.38 8.76
CA PRO A 240 7.01 16.38 9.86
C PRO A 240 8.41 15.90 9.43
N ASN A 241 8.56 15.37 8.21
CA ASN A 241 9.84 14.95 7.63
C ASN A 241 9.85 15.08 6.10
N ASN A 242 11.02 14.84 5.49
CA ASN A 242 11.25 14.93 4.04
C ASN A 242 11.39 13.56 3.37
N LYS A 243 10.74 12.53 3.88
CA LYS A 243 10.80 11.18 3.33
C LYS A 243 9.80 11.00 2.20
N GLY A 244 10.16 10.19 1.18
CA GLY A 244 9.20 9.80 0.13
C GLY A 244 8.03 9.00 0.73
N LEU A 245 6.81 9.35 0.33
CA LEU A 245 5.56 8.74 0.78
C LEU A 245 4.94 7.97 -0.39
N TYR A 246 4.85 6.65 -0.28
CA TYR A 246 4.46 5.75 -1.37
C TYR A 246 3.01 5.28 -1.29
N GLY A 247 2.43 5.24 -0.09
CA GLY A 247 1.03 4.86 0.13
C GLY A 247 0.33 5.83 1.06
N ILE A 248 -0.95 6.12 0.77
CA ILE A 248 -1.82 6.95 1.60
C ILE A 248 -3.19 6.29 1.70
N TRP A 249 -3.76 6.26 2.88
CA TRP A 249 -5.09 5.75 3.14
C TRP A 249 -5.68 6.38 4.41
N GLY A 250 -7.00 6.50 4.49
CA GLY A 250 -7.67 6.97 5.69
C GLY A 250 -9.07 6.37 5.86
N SER A 251 -9.56 6.36 7.10
CA SER A 251 -10.97 6.02 7.39
C SER A 251 -11.89 7.23 7.27
N SER A 252 -11.34 8.42 7.28
CA SER A 252 -12.01 9.70 7.09
C SER A 252 -10.99 10.80 6.78
N LYS A 253 -11.44 12.00 6.40
CA LYS A 253 -10.54 13.15 6.20
C LYS A 253 -9.73 13.56 7.44
N ASN A 254 -10.17 13.17 8.64
CA ASN A 254 -9.53 13.50 9.90
C ASN A 254 -8.74 12.32 10.50
N ASN A 255 -8.63 11.21 9.78
CA ASN A 255 -7.87 10.05 10.19
C ASN A 255 -7.21 9.41 8.96
N VAL A 256 -6.05 9.95 8.58
CA VAL A 256 -5.32 9.58 7.36
C VAL A 256 -3.90 9.15 7.72
N TYR A 257 -3.43 8.09 7.09
CA TYR A 257 -2.07 7.58 7.23
C TYR A 257 -1.33 7.67 5.90
N ALA A 258 -0.05 8.03 5.97
CA ALA A 258 0.86 7.96 4.83
C ALA A 258 2.10 7.15 5.22
N VAL A 259 2.54 6.29 4.31
CA VAL A 259 3.67 5.38 4.54
C VAL A 259 4.72 5.52 3.44
N GLY A 260 5.99 5.20 3.76
CA GLY A 260 7.02 5.38 2.76
C GLY A 260 8.43 4.96 3.16
N THR A 261 9.41 5.70 2.69
CA THR A 261 10.85 5.42 2.77
C THR A 261 11.30 5.18 4.22
N ASN A 262 12.16 4.15 4.41
CA ASN A 262 12.79 3.82 5.69
C ASN A 262 11.78 3.61 6.83
N GLY A 263 10.70 2.89 6.58
CA GLY A 263 9.67 2.60 7.57
C GLY A 263 8.86 3.82 8.01
N THR A 264 8.83 4.89 7.22
CA THR A 264 8.08 6.10 7.59
C THR A 264 6.59 5.79 7.68
N ILE A 265 5.98 6.18 8.81
CA ILE A 265 4.54 6.18 9.03
C ILE A 265 4.16 7.56 9.56
N LEU A 266 3.32 8.26 8.82
CA LEU A 266 2.71 9.53 9.25
C LEU A 266 1.22 9.32 9.49
N HIS A 267 0.68 10.05 10.46
CA HIS A 267 -0.74 10.04 10.79
C HIS A 267 -1.26 11.48 10.90
N PHE A 268 -2.33 11.77 10.19
CA PHE A 268 -3.09 13.02 10.27
C PHE A 268 -4.31 12.82 11.16
N ASP A 269 -4.42 13.65 12.20
CA ASP A 269 -5.50 13.57 13.22
C ASP A 269 -6.63 14.59 12.96
N GLY A 270 -6.66 15.17 11.76
CA GLY A 270 -7.60 16.23 11.38
C GLY A 270 -7.06 17.65 11.63
N SER A 271 -5.89 17.77 12.25
CA SER A 271 -5.22 19.05 12.50
C SER A 271 -3.79 19.03 11.99
N ASP A 272 -3.00 18.04 12.39
CA ASP A 272 -1.58 17.95 12.09
C ASP A 272 -1.16 16.56 11.65
N TRP A 273 -0.16 16.50 10.73
CA TRP A 273 0.58 15.29 10.44
C TRP A 273 1.64 15.02 11.51
N ARG A 274 1.64 13.83 12.08
CA ARG A 274 2.61 13.39 13.08
C ARG A 274 3.25 12.07 12.71
N GLN A 275 4.54 11.95 12.96
CA GLN A 275 5.24 10.70 12.74
C GLN A 275 4.89 9.69 13.85
N LYS A 276 4.52 8.48 13.43
CA LYS A 276 4.35 7.32 14.31
C LYS A 276 5.62 6.48 14.33
N LYS A 277 5.82 5.73 15.43
CA LYS A 277 6.90 4.76 15.53
C LYS A 277 6.61 3.59 14.57
N SER A 278 7.59 3.24 13.74
CA SER A 278 7.52 2.06 12.89
C SER A 278 8.26 0.89 13.54
N PRO A 279 7.77 -0.35 13.39
CA PRO A 279 8.48 -1.54 13.84
C PRO A 279 9.61 -1.96 12.88
N VAL A 280 9.66 -1.36 11.68
CA VAL A 280 10.57 -1.75 10.60
C VAL A 280 11.30 -0.53 10.02
N THR A 281 12.40 -0.80 9.32
CA THR A 281 13.20 0.22 8.61
C THR A 281 13.15 0.06 7.10
N GLN A 282 12.48 -0.97 6.58
CA GLN A 282 12.26 -1.20 5.17
C GLN A 282 11.32 -0.14 4.58
N ASN A 283 11.36 0.05 3.26
CA ASN A 283 10.38 0.88 2.59
C ASN A 283 8.99 0.25 2.69
N LEU A 284 8.01 1.08 2.99
CA LEU A 284 6.60 0.73 3.05
C LEU A 284 5.95 1.23 1.77
N ASN A 285 5.41 0.31 0.96
CA ASN A 285 4.97 0.60 -0.40
C ASN A 285 3.48 0.88 -0.49
N ALA A 286 2.66 0.17 0.30
CA ALA A 286 1.22 0.36 0.27
C ALA A 286 0.60 0.23 1.66
N ILE A 287 -0.54 0.84 1.81
CA ILE A 287 -1.38 0.83 3.01
C ILE A 287 -2.83 0.66 2.60
N TRP A 288 -3.53 -0.15 3.35
CA TRP A 288 -4.96 -0.34 3.19
C TRP A 288 -5.62 -0.52 4.55
N GLY A 289 -6.88 -0.14 4.68
CA GLY A 289 -7.58 -0.36 5.94
C GLY A 289 -9.08 -0.53 5.77
N LEU A 290 -9.69 -1.10 6.79
CA LEU A 290 -11.13 -1.21 6.94
C LEU A 290 -11.49 -0.71 8.34
N ARG A 291 -12.10 0.45 8.42
CA ARG A 291 -12.37 1.18 9.68
C ARG A 291 -11.05 1.51 10.41
N ASP A 292 -10.81 0.87 11.56
CA ASP A 292 -9.62 1.08 12.39
C ASP A 292 -8.54 0.01 12.17
N ASP A 293 -8.86 -1.04 11.41
CA ASP A 293 -7.91 -2.10 11.06
C ASP A 293 -7.10 -1.67 9.85
N ILE A 294 -5.82 -1.37 10.06
CA ILE A 294 -4.88 -0.91 9.03
C ILE A 294 -3.85 -2.00 8.78
N LEU A 295 -3.56 -2.26 7.52
CA LEU A 295 -2.49 -3.15 7.08
C LEU A 295 -1.51 -2.38 6.20
N ILE A 296 -0.21 -2.57 6.47
CA ILE A 296 0.89 -1.94 5.73
C ILE A 296 1.75 -3.04 5.13
N VAL A 297 2.12 -2.87 3.86
CA VAL A 297 3.02 -3.78 3.15
C VAL A 297 4.21 -3.04 2.57
N GLY A 298 5.31 -3.76 2.35
CA GLY A 298 6.54 -3.16 1.85
C GLY A 298 7.58 -4.17 1.39
N GLU A 299 8.83 -3.71 1.32
CA GLU A 299 9.97 -4.50 0.90
C GLU A 299 10.22 -5.71 1.83
N PHE A 300 10.89 -6.75 1.29
CA PHE A 300 11.26 -7.97 2.00
C PHE A 300 10.07 -8.68 2.66
N SER A 301 8.94 -8.72 1.96
CA SER A 301 7.69 -9.33 2.43
C SER A 301 7.18 -8.76 3.77
N THR A 302 7.45 -7.48 4.00
CA THR A 302 6.94 -6.80 5.20
C THR A 302 5.43 -6.68 5.16
N ILE A 303 4.74 -7.21 6.17
CA ILE A 303 3.31 -7.00 6.43
C ILE A 303 3.10 -6.83 7.92
N PHE A 304 2.41 -5.79 8.34
CA PHE A 304 2.07 -5.57 9.75
C PHE A 304 0.88 -4.60 9.94
N GLN A 305 0.37 -4.55 11.17
CA GLN A 305 -0.57 -3.53 11.65
C GLN A 305 0.21 -2.50 12.47
N PRO A 306 0.03 -1.20 12.23
CA PRO A 306 0.76 -0.15 12.93
C PRO A 306 0.26 0.12 14.35
#